data_9f074b12a848a5986c592c059cfda493
#
_entry.id   9f074b12a848a5986c592c059cfda493
#
_cell.length_a   1.000
_cell.length_b   1.000
_cell.length_c   1.000
_cell.angle_alpha   90.00
_cell.angle_beta   90.00
_cell.angle_gamma   90.00
#
_symmetry.space_group_name_H-M   'P 1'
#
loop_
_entity.id
_entity.type
_entity.pdbx_description
1 polymer ?
#
loop_
_entity_poly.entity_id
_entity_poly.type
_entity_poly.pdbx_seq_one_letter_code
_entity_poly.pdbx_strand_id
1 'polypeptide(L)'
;MNESITENIRFCPQCGKEITQLSKFCPHCGHSLEKFADQSKSDTRLQNGVNEDDFIAFIGNNAGYYAHEFNKFNAGGRDVFSATWNWAAFWGGFGWMLYRKMYMWAIIAFALMLMPYLGLAAWITFGLVANYLYYQHAKRKILEVKTLHPAGEISVVLSQIGGVHRWLPTAAVIFTLLLFLLLMAFVFWMPFGIFNLFKMPAKYI
;
A
#
# COMPACT_ATOMS: atom_id res chain seq x y z
N MET A 1 6.17 6.82 -46.48
CA MET A 1 5.73 7.61 -45.35
C MET A 1 6.82 7.56 -44.30
N ASN A 2 7.61 8.64 -44.22
CA ASN A 2 8.75 8.77 -43.29
C ASN A 2 8.21 9.11 -41.91
N GLU A 3 8.27 8.17 -40.97
CA GLU A 3 8.18 8.52 -39.56
C GLU A 3 9.47 9.23 -39.17
N SER A 4 9.40 10.52 -38.98
CA SER A 4 10.48 11.32 -38.40
C SER A 4 10.67 10.90 -36.95
N ILE A 5 11.69 10.07 -36.71
CA ILE A 5 12.26 9.80 -35.39
C ILE A 5 12.85 11.13 -34.93
N THR A 6 12.14 11.85 -34.07
CA THR A 6 12.69 13.00 -33.34
C THR A 6 13.71 12.44 -32.34
N GLU A 7 14.95 12.32 -32.74
CA GLU A 7 16.08 12.06 -31.86
C GLU A 7 16.15 13.21 -30.84
N ASN A 8 15.87 12.92 -29.59
CA ASN A 8 16.09 13.84 -28.48
C ASN A 8 17.62 14.01 -28.29
N ILE A 9 18.17 14.98 -28.99
CA ILE A 9 19.58 15.37 -28.88
C ILE A 9 19.80 15.99 -27.50
N ARG A 10 20.73 15.46 -26.73
CA ARG A 10 21.14 15.99 -25.41
C ARG A 10 22.58 16.44 -25.45
N PHE A 11 22.90 17.45 -24.66
CA PHE A 11 24.27 17.99 -24.56
C PHE A 11 24.90 17.58 -23.22
N CYS A 12 26.16 17.25 -23.24
CA CYS A 12 26.93 16.95 -22.02
C CYS A 12 27.08 18.23 -21.17
N PRO A 13 26.68 18.22 -19.89
CA PRO A 13 26.77 19.40 -19.03
C PRO A 13 28.22 19.80 -18.72
N GLN A 14 29.17 18.87 -18.87
CA GLN A 14 30.59 19.12 -18.59
C GLN A 14 31.34 19.70 -19.80
N CYS A 15 31.05 19.24 -21.04
CA CYS A 15 31.82 19.64 -22.24
C CYS A 15 30.95 20.27 -23.35
N GLY A 16 29.63 20.34 -23.18
CA GLY A 16 28.71 20.97 -24.13
C GLY A 16 28.50 20.23 -25.44
N LYS A 17 29.16 19.08 -25.67
CA LYS A 17 29.02 18.31 -26.92
C LYS A 17 27.78 17.41 -26.91
N GLU A 18 27.27 17.15 -28.11
CA GLU A 18 26.12 16.26 -28.32
C GLU A 18 26.43 14.83 -27.87
N ILE A 19 25.47 14.20 -27.22
CA ILE A 19 25.55 12.83 -26.75
C ILE A 19 24.31 12.04 -27.19
N THR A 20 24.56 10.82 -27.69
CA THR A 20 23.51 9.85 -28.00
C THR A 20 22.96 9.24 -26.70
N GLN A 21 21.66 9.01 -26.63
CA GLN A 21 20.90 8.64 -25.43
C GLN A 21 21.31 7.33 -24.73
N LEU A 22 22.19 6.53 -25.30
CA LEU A 22 22.51 5.17 -24.83
C LEU A 22 23.86 5.04 -24.10
N SER A 23 24.63 6.12 -23.95
CA SER A 23 25.96 6.02 -23.33
C SER A 23 25.93 6.38 -21.85
N LYS A 24 26.44 5.50 -20.98
CA LYS A 24 26.62 5.76 -19.54
C LYS A 24 27.67 6.84 -19.25
N PHE A 25 28.56 7.07 -20.19
CA PHE A 25 29.64 8.05 -20.12
C PHE A 25 29.67 8.91 -21.37
N CYS A 26 30.00 10.18 -21.22
CA CYS A 26 30.22 11.06 -22.38
C CYS A 26 31.40 10.57 -23.23
N PRO A 27 31.21 10.31 -24.52
CA PRO A 27 32.33 9.81 -25.39
C PRO A 27 33.41 10.87 -25.61
N HIS A 28 33.14 12.14 -25.30
CA HIS A 28 34.06 13.24 -25.52
C HIS A 28 34.89 13.63 -24.29
N CYS A 29 34.34 13.52 -23.07
CA CYS A 29 35.03 13.94 -21.87
C CYS A 29 35.03 12.90 -20.73
N GLY A 30 34.44 11.73 -20.95
CA GLY A 30 34.39 10.66 -19.93
C GLY A 30 33.46 10.93 -18.73
N HIS A 31 32.73 12.07 -18.71
CA HIS A 31 31.83 12.40 -17.59
C HIS A 31 30.71 11.36 -17.49
N SER A 32 30.41 10.89 -16.25
CA SER A 32 29.32 9.93 -16.00
C SER A 32 27.95 10.58 -16.22
N LEU A 33 27.16 9.96 -17.09
CA LEU A 33 25.82 10.40 -17.46
C LEU A 33 24.72 9.60 -16.72
N GLU A 34 25.11 8.72 -15.78
CA GLU A 34 24.16 7.87 -15.06
C GLU A 34 23.07 8.67 -14.31
N LYS A 35 23.43 9.81 -13.72
CA LYS A 35 22.47 10.70 -13.06
C LYS A 35 21.42 11.28 -14.02
N PHE A 36 21.77 11.45 -15.29
CA PHE A 36 20.83 11.95 -16.31
C PHE A 36 19.96 10.83 -16.91
N ALA A 37 20.46 9.59 -16.92
CA ALA A 37 19.66 8.42 -17.30
C ALA A 37 18.58 8.11 -16.26
N ASP A 38 18.85 8.31 -14.96
CA ASP A 38 17.86 8.17 -13.88
C ASP A 38 16.84 9.30 -13.90
N GLN A 39 17.21 10.54 -14.17
CA GLN A 39 16.27 11.65 -14.35
C GLN A 39 15.35 11.42 -15.57
N SER A 40 15.87 10.89 -16.67
CA SER A 40 15.06 10.53 -17.85
C SER A 40 14.07 9.41 -17.57
N LYS A 41 14.40 8.44 -16.70
CA LYS A 41 13.46 7.42 -16.23
C LYS A 41 12.40 8.01 -15.28
N SER A 42 12.74 9.02 -14.48
CA SER A 42 11.76 9.68 -13.61
C SER A 42 10.78 10.53 -14.42
N ASP A 43 11.23 11.22 -15.48
CA ASP A 43 10.37 12.02 -16.34
C ASP A 43 9.38 11.17 -17.17
N THR A 44 9.77 9.98 -17.59
CA THR A 44 8.86 9.06 -18.30
C THR A 44 7.76 8.49 -17.38
N ARG A 45 7.96 8.51 -16.04
CA ARG A 45 6.96 8.11 -15.04
C ARG A 45 5.95 9.21 -14.70
N LEU A 46 6.17 10.45 -15.15
CA LEU A 46 5.30 11.60 -14.93
C LEU A 46 3.97 11.58 -15.70
N GLN A 47 3.72 10.59 -16.56
CA GLN A 47 2.52 10.60 -17.44
C GLN A 47 1.19 10.59 -16.69
N ASN A 48 1.18 10.26 -15.37
CA ASN A 48 -0.01 10.27 -14.53
C ASN A 48 0.04 11.31 -13.39
N GLY A 49 0.96 12.28 -13.44
CA GLY A 49 1.07 13.35 -12.43
C GLY A 49 1.61 12.92 -11.06
N VAL A 50 2.02 11.65 -10.89
CA VAL A 50 2.55 11.10 -9.63
C VAL A 50 3.89 10.43 -9.86
N ASN A 51 4.89 10.83 -9.07
CA ASN A 51 6.26 10.30 -9.13
C ASN A 51 6.43 9.11 -8.16
N GLU A 52 7.47 8.31 -8.37
CA GLU A 52 7.83 7.24 -7.44
C GLU A 52 8.17 7.79 -6.05
N ASP A 53 8.86 8.94 -5.99
CA ASP A 53 9.21 9.62 -4.73
C ASP A 53 7.96 10.05 -3.94
N ASP A 54 6.89 10.46 -4.62
CA ASP A 54 5.62 10.79 -3.97
C ASP A 54 4.99 9.56 -3.31
N PHE A 55 5.04 8.40 -3.99
CA PHE A 55 4.59 7.15 -3.39
C PHE A 55 5.46 6.76 -2.20
N ILE A 56 6.78 6.88 -2.29
CA ILE A 56 7.70 6.59 -1.19
C ILE A 56 7.39 7.48 0.02
N ALA A 57 7.22 8.79 -0.20
CA ALA A 57 6.87 9.74 0.85
C ALA A 57 5.51 9.42 1.48
N PHE A 58 4.50 9.06 0.68
CA PHE A 58 3.16 8.71 1.16
C PHE A 58 3.13 7.37 1.91
N ILE A 59 3.81 6.34 1.40
CA ILE A 59 3.74 4.98 1.96
C ILE A 59 4.50 4.88 3.29
N GLY A 60 5.67 5.52 3.39
CA GLY A 60 6.56 5.43 4.54
C GLY A 60 7.09 4.01 4.76
N ASN A 61 6.61 3.33 5.82
CA ASN A 61 7.04 1.97 6.13
C ASN A 61 6.74 0.99 4.99
N ASN A 62 7.74 0.17 4.62
CA ASN A 62 7.69 -0.81 3.53
C ASN A 62 7.53 -0.17 2.13
N ALA A 63 7.98 1.07 1.93
CA ALA A 63 7.90 1.77 0.65
C ALA A 63 8.54 0.96 -0.49
N GLY A 64 9.68 0.31 -0.26
CA GLY A 64 10.36 -0.50 -1.27
C GLY A 64 9.51 -1.67 -1.80
N TYR A 65 8.79 -2.38 -0.92
CA TYR A 65 7.87 -3.44 -1.34
C TYR A 65 6.73 -2.89 -2.21
N TYR A 66 6.08 -1.82 -1.73
CA TYR A 66 4.93 -1.26 -2.46
C TYR A 66 5.34 -0.54 -3.74
N ALA A 67 6.50 0.11 -3.79
CA ALA A 67 7.00 0.71 -5.03
C ALA A 67 7.18 -0.36 -6.12
N HIS A 68 7.72 -1.53 -5.76
CA HIS A 68 7.83 -2.67 -6.68
C HIS A 68 6.47 -3.15 -7.16
N GLU A 69 5.49 -3.34 -6.25
CA GLU A 69 4.14 -3.79 -6.61
C GLU A 69 3.38 -2.74 -7.45
N PHE A 70 3.52 -1.45 -7.12
CA PHE A 70 2.85 -0.35 -7.81
C PHE A 70 3.35 -0.16 -9.26
N ASN A 71 4.61 -0.49 -9.53
CA ASN A 71 5.14 -0.48 -10.88
C ASN A 71 4.41 -1.46 -11.82
N LYS A 72 3.85 -2.56 -11.28
CA LYS A 72 3.04 -3.52 -12.05
C LYS A 72 1.70 -2.93 -12.50
N PHE A 73 1.18 -1.96 -11.75
CA PHE A 73 -0.11 -1.32 -12.02
C PHE A 73 0.00 -0.11 -12.94
N ASN A 74 1.22 0.38 -13.18
CA ASN A 74 1.50 1.53 -14.05
C ASN A 74 2.23 1.09 -15.33
N ALA A 75 1.64 0.21 -16.10
CA ALA A 75 2.22 -0.26 -17.35
C ALA A 75 1.95 0.73 -18.49
N GLY A 76 3.03 1.33 -19.03
CA GLY A 76 2.93 2.26 -20.18
C GLY A 76 2.15 3.54 -19.88
N GLY A 77 2.17 4.04 -18.63
CA GLY A 77 1.50 5.29 -18.26
C GLY A 77 -0.02 5.17 -18.09
N ARG A 78 -0.56 3.97 -18.10
CA ARG A 78 -1.98 3.70 -17.83
C ARG A 78 -2.13 2.85 -16.58
N ASP A 79 -3.20 3.13 -15.81
CA ASP A 79 -3.56 2.28 -14.67
C ASP A 79 -4.11 0.95 -15.18
N VAL A 80 -3.35 -0.12 -14.94
CA VAL A 80 -3.75 -1.49 -15.32
C VAL A 80 -3.89 -2.31 -14.05
N PHE A 81 -5.00 -3.01 -13.92
CA PHE A 81 -5.16 -3.99 -12.85
C PHE A 81 -4.25 -5.20 -13.09
N SER A 82 -3.47 -5.56 -12.08
CA SER A 82 -2.72 -6.81 -12.01
C SER A 82 -3.01 -7.48 -10.67
N ALA A 83 -3.36 -8.75 -10.68
CA ALA A 83 -3.56 -9.51 -9.45
C ALA A 83 -2.20 -9.74 -8.78
N THR A 84 -2.06 -9.26 -7.55
CA THR A 84 -0.85 -9.46 -6.74
C THR A 84 -1.23 -9.89 -5.33
N TRP A 85 -0.55 -10.89 -4.79
CA TRP A 85 -0.88 -11.41 -3.48
C TRP A 85 -0.31 -10.56 -2.35
N ASN A 86 -1.17 -10.20 -1.39
CA ASN A 86 -0.78 -9.47 -0.18
C ASN A 86 -1.11 -10.28 1.08
N TRP A 87 -0.09 -10.93 1.65
CA TRP A 87 -0.25 -11.73 2.87
C TRP A 87 -0.72 -10.91 4.07
N ALA A 88 -0.26 -9.67 4.18
CA ALA A 88 -0.66 -8.80 5.28
C ALA A 88 -2.14 -8.40 5.19
N ALA A 89 -2.66 -8.17 3.99
CA ALA A 89 -4.07 -7.91 3.77
C ALA A 89 -4.92 -9.18 3.92
N PHE A 90 -4.43 -10.32 3.47
CA PHE A 90 -5.11 -11.60 3.62
C PHE A 90 -5.31 -11.96 5.11
N TRP A 91 -4.26 -11.93 5.93
CA TRP A 91 -4.38 -12.24 7.36
C TRP A 91 -4.98 -11.09 8.18
N GLY A 92 -4.67 -9.84 7.82
CA GLY A 92 -5.14 -8.65 8.53
C GLY A 92 -6.56 -8.23 8.18
N GLY A 93 -7.08 -8.63 7.00
CA GLY A 93 -8.41 -8.27 6.53
C GLY A 93 -8.69 -6.76 6.61
N PHE A 94 -9.85 -6.37 7.17
CA PHE A 94 -10.20 -4.97 7.38
C PHE A 94 -9.22 -4.22 8.31
N GLY A 95 -8.57 -4.92 9.24
CA GLY A 95 -7.55 -4.34 10.14
C GLY A 95 -6.33 -3.84 9.38
N TRP A 96 -5.89 -4.55 8.32
CA TRP A 96 -4.82 -4.06 7.45
C TRP A 96 -5.23 -2.76 6.73
N MET A 97 -6.48 -2.65 6.29
CA MET A 97 -6.99 -1.43 5.65
C MET A 97 -7.05 -0.26 6.64
N LEU A 98 -7.47 -0.50 7.89
CA LEU A 98 -7.40 0.51 8.96
C LEU A 98 -5.95 0.92 9.25
N TYR A 99 -5.03 -0.04 9.30
CA TYR A 99 -3.60 0.22 9.47
C TYR A 99 -3.05 1.16 8.40
N ARG A 100 -3.49 0.99 7.12
CA ARG A 100 -3.12 1.82 5.97
C ARG A 100 -3.99 3.08 5.80
N LYS A 101 -4.82 3.43 6.77
CA LYS A 101 -5.73 4.59 6.74
C LYS A 101 -6.76 4.56 5.61
N MET A 102 -7.09 3.39 5.08
CA MET A 102 -8.08 3.17 4.03
C MET A 102 -9.48 2.94 4.63
N TYR A 103 -10.02 3.92 5.35
CA TYR A 103 -11.23 3.77 6.16
C TYR A 103 -12.45 3.27 5.38
N MET A 104 -12.70 3.81 4.19
CA MET A 104 -13.83 3.39 3.35
C MET A 104 -13.75 1.90 2.98
N TRP A 105 -12.56 1.44 2.58
CA TRP A 105 -12.34 0.03 2.25
C TRP A 105 -12.41 -0.85 3.49
N ALA A 106 -11.97 -0.36 4.64
CA ALA A 106 -12.08 -1.08 5.91
C ALA A 106 -13.53 -1.30 6.32
N ILE A 107 -14.41 -0.30 6.16
CA ILE A 107 -15.85 -0.42 6.44
C ILE A 107 -16.50 -1.44 5.49
N ILE A 108 -16.19 -1.37 4.19
CA ILE A 108 -16.71 -2.33 3.19
C ILE A 108 -16.26 -3.75 3.52
N ALA A 109 -14.97 -3.94 3.81
CA ALA A 109 -14.40 -5.25 4.16
C ALA A 109 -15.04 -5.81 5.44
N PHE A 110 -15.24 -4.97 6.46
CA PHE A 110 -15.92 -5.36 7.70
C PHE A 110 -17.37 -5.77 7.46
N ALA A 111 -18.12 -4.99 6.67
CA ALA A 111 -19.51 -5.31 6.34
C ALA A 111 -19.64 -6.63 5.57
N LEU A 112 -18.73 -6.88 4.61
CA LEU A 112 -18.70 -8.15 3.86
C LEU A 112 -18.33 -9.34 4.76
N MET A 113 -17.47 -9.15 5.75
CA MET A 113 -17.07 -10.19 6.69
C MET A 113 -18.24 -10.66 7.57
N LEU A 114 -19.25 -9.82 7.81
CA LEU A 114 -20.45 -10.19 8.57
C LEU A 114 -21.38 -11.15 7.80
N MET A 115 -21.17 -11.30 6.48
CA MET A 115 -21.97 -12.20 5.64
C MET A 115 -21.28 -13.55 5.51
N PRO A 116 -21.84 -14.69 5.99
CA PRO A 116 -21.13 -15.95 6.14
C PRO A 116 -20.53 -16.51 4.85
N TYR A 117 -21.25 -16.46 3.74
CA TYR A 117 -20.74 -17.00 2.46
C TYR A 117 -19.92 -15.98 1.66
N LEU A 118 -20.35 -14.71 1.64
CA LEU A 118 -19.63 -13.64 0.96
C LEU A 118 -18.34 -13.27 1.68
N GLY A 119 -18.31 -13.42 3.01
CA GLY A 119 -17.13 -13.12 3.84
C GLY A 119 -15.91 -13.94 3.46
N LEU A 120 -16.06 -15.25 3.22
CA LEU A 120 -14.94 -16.10 2.80
C LEU A 120 -14.43 -15.74 1.40
N ALA A 121 -15.33 -15.51 0.45
CA ALA A 121 -14.97 -15.10 -0.90
C ALA A 121 -14.29 -13.70 -0.88
N ALA A 122 -14.84 -12.76 -0.11
CA ALA A 122 -14.27 -11.43 0.06
C ALA A 122 -12.88 -11.50 0.70
N TRP A 123 -12.66 -12.34 1.67
CA TRP A 123 -11.39 -12.52 2.35
C TRP A 123 -10.27 -12.93 1.39
N ILE A 124 -10.51 -13.95 0.55
CA ILE A 124 -9.57 -14.38 -0.49
C ILE A 124 -9.36 -13.26 -1.52
N THR A 125 -10.45 -12.62 -1.96
CA THR A 125 -10.41 -11.54 -2.94
C THR A 125 -9.58 -10.35 -2.43
N PHE A 126 -9.71 -9.97 -1.16
CA PHE A 126 -8.88 -8.91 -0.58
C PHE A 126 -7.40 -9.25 -0.58
N GLY A 127 -7.01 -10.52 -0.37
CA GLY A 127 -5.62 -10.95 -0.54
C GLY A 127 -5.05 -10.67 -1.94
N LEU A 128 -5.88 -10.76 -2.98
CA LEU A 128 -5.49 -10.57 -4.38
C LEU A 128 -5.52 -9.11 -4.83
N VAL A 129 -6.49 -8.32 -4.34
CA VAL A 129 -6.73 -6.96 -4.85
C VAL A 129 -6.20 -5.85 -3.94
N ALA A 130 -5.78 -6.16 -2.71
CA ALA A 130 -5.41 -5.18 -1.70
C ALA A 130 -4.29 -4.23 -2.15
N ASN A 131 -3.25 -4.73 -2.85
CA ASN A 131 -2.18 -3.89 -3.35
C ASN A 131 -2.69 -2.89 -4.38
N TYR A 132 -3.57 -3.31 -5.29
CA TYR A 132 -4.18 -2.41 -6.27
C TYR A 132 -5.09 -1.38 -5.64
N LEU A 133 -5.93 -1.76 -4.67
CA LEU A 133 -6.77 -0.83 -3.91
C LEU A 133 -5.92 0.21 -3.16
N TYR A 134 -4.79 -0.23 -2.59
CA TYR A 134 -3.88 0.67 -1.91
C TYR A 134 -3.16 1.61 -2.89
N TYR A 135 -2.76 1.11 -4.07
CA TYR A 135 -2.23 1.95 -5.15
C TYR A 135 -3.21 3.05 -5.56
N GLN A 136 -4.46 2.71 -5.83
CA GLN A 136 -5.50 3.67 -6.21
C GLN A 136 -5.78 4.69 -5.08
N HIS A 137 -5.82 4.22 -3.83
CA HIS A 137 -5.99 5.09 -2.67
C HIS A 137 -4.82 6.08 -2.54
N ALA A 138 -3.58 5.59 -2.60
CA ALA A 138 -2.38 6.41 -2.53
C ALA A 138 -2.32 7.44 -3.67
N LYS A 139 -2.52 6.99 -4.91
CA LYS A 139 -2.54 7.86 -6.09
C LYS A 139 -3.54 8.99 -5.96
N ARG A 140 -4.79 8.70 -5.55
CA ARG A 140 -5.83 9.70 -5.35
C ARG A 140 -5.42 10.74 -4.29
N LYS A 141 -4.88 10.27 -3.16
CA LYS A 141 -4.42 11.17 -2.08
C LYS A 141 -3.23 12.02 -2.49
N ILE A 142 -2.28 11.46 -3.24
CA ILE A 142 -1.13 12.22 -3.76
C ILE A 142 -1.61 13.31 -4.73
N LEU A 143 -2.51 12.98 -5.66
CA LEU A 143 -3.05 13.95 -6.59
C LEU A 143 -3.83 15.06 -5.87
N GLU A 144 -4.63 14.73 -4.85
CA GLU A 144 -5.33 15.68 -4.00
C GLU A 144 -4.35 16.67 -3.35
N VAL A 145 -3.26 16.17 -2.76
CA VAL A 145 -2.23 17.02 -2.13
C VAL A 145 -1.54 17.91 -3.16
N LYS A 146 -1.21 17.38 -4.33
CA LYS A 146 -0.56 18.16 -5.41
C LYS A 146 -1.42 19.29 -5.95
N THR A 147 -2.73 19.17 -5.89
CA THR A 147 -3.64 20.25 -6.31
C THR A 147 -3.81 21.34 -5.26
N LEU A 148 -3.59 21.01 -3.98
CA LEU A 148 -3.86 21.92 -2.86
C LEU A 148 -2.61 22.62 -2.30
N HIS A 149 -1.41 22.06 -2.52
CA HIS A 149 -0.17 22.52 -1.90
C HIS A 149 0.91 22.90 -2.93
N PRO A 150 1.76 23.91 -2.62
CA PRO A 150 2.89 24.28 -3.47
C PRO A 150 3.94 23.16 -3.50
N ALA A 151 4.70 23.08 -4.59
CA ALA A 151 5.62 21.98 -4.88
C ALA A 151 6.66 21.71 -3.78
N GLY A 152 7.10 22.73 -3.05
CA GLY A 152 8.11 22.59 -1.99
C GLY A 152 7.62 21.88 -0.72
N GLU A 153 6.32 21.78 -0.48
CA GLU A 153 5.73 21.22 0.74
C GLU A 153 5.14 19.82 0.54
N ILE A 154 5.00 19.38 -0.71
CA ILE A 154 4.28 18.15 -1.07
C ILE A 154 4.81 16.93 -0.30
N SER A 155 6.13 16.71 -0.26
CA SER A 155 6.73 15.53 0.38
C SER A 155 6.48 15.50 1.90
N VAL A 156 6.51 16.65 2.56
CA VAL A 156 6.24 16.79 3.99
C VAL A 156 4.76 16.46 4.28
N VAL A 157 3.85 17.07 3.52
CA VAL A 157 2.40 16.83 3.66
C VAL A 157 2.07 15.36 3.39
N LEU A 158 2.63 14.76 2.33
CA LEU A 158 2.43 13.34 2.00
C LEU A 158 2.88 12.42 3.13
N SER A 159 4.01 12.71 3.77
CA SER A 159 4.50 11.91 4.90
C SER A 159 3.60 11.98 6.14
N GLN A 160 2.91 13.10 6.34
CA GLN A 160 1.96 13.30 7.46
C GLN A 160 0.60 12.62 7.21
N ILE A 161 0.05 12.80 6.01
CA ILE A 161 -1.26 12.24 5.63
C ILE A 161 -1.16 10.73 5.42
N GLY A 162 -0.07 10.28 4.82
CA GLY A 162 0.21 8.87 4.52
C GLY A 162 0.65 8.06 5.74
N GLY A 163 1.50 7.09 5.49
CA GLY A 163 2.06 6.21 6.51
C GLY A 163 1.04 5.23 7.09
N VAL A 164 1.23 4.88 8.35
CA VAL A 164 0.47 3.82 9.03
C VAL A 164 0.08 4.21 10.46
N HIS A 165 -0.99 3.63 10.96
CA HIS A 165 -1.35 3.71 12.39
C HIS A 165 -0.49 2.76 13.22
N ARG A 166 0.60 3.27 13.81
CA ARG A 166 1.58 2.48 14.59
C ARG A 166 0.98 1.80 15.83
N TRP A 167 -0.06 2.36 16.42
CA TRP A 167 -0.70 1.83 17.62
C TRP A 167 -1.61 0.62 17.31
N LEU A 168 -2.11 0.49 16.08
CA LEU A 168 -3.11 -0.52 15.72
C LEU A 168 -2.62 -1.97 15.90
N PRO A 169 -1.40 -2.35 15.49
CA PRO A 169 -0.90 -3.70 15.75
C PRO A 169 -0.81 -4.03 17.24
N THR A 170 -0.37 -3.06 18.06
CA THR A 170 -0.29 -3.22 19.52
C THR A 170 -1.68 -3.41 20.13
N ALA A 171 -2.65 -2.60 19.71
CA ALA A 171 -4.04 -2.75 20.14
C ALA A 171 -4.64 -4.10 19.73
N ALA A 172 -4.34 -4.58 18.52
CA ALA A 172 -4.80 -5.87 18.05
C ALA A 172 -4.22 -7.03 18.88
N VAL A 173 -2.94 -6.99 19.25
CA VAL A 173 -2.31 -7.98 20.13
C VAL A 173 -2.96 -7.97 21.51
N ILE A 174 -3.15 -6.79 22.13
CA ILE A 174 -3.79 -6.66 23.44
C ILE A 174 -5.22 -7.24 23.38
N PHE A 175 -5.99 -6.86 22.35
CA PHE A 175 -7.36 -7.35 22.19
C PHE A 175 -7.40 -8.88 22.04
N THR A 176 -6.50 -9.46 21.24
CA THR A 176 -6.42 -10.93 21.07
C THR A 176 -6.07 -11.63 22.37
N LEU A 177 -5.14 -11.09 23.16
CA LEU A 177 -4.79 -11.63 24.49
C LEU A 177 -5.96 -11.57 25.46
N LEU A 178 -6.68 -10.43 25.52
CA LEU A 178 -7.86 -10.29 26.36
C LEU A 178 -8.97 -11.26 25.96
N LEU A 179 -9.23 -11.41 24.66
CA LEU A 179 -10.19 -12.38 24.14
C LEU A 179 -9.81 -13.82 24.52
N PHE A 180 -8.53 -14.16 24.38
CA PHE A 180 -8.00 -15.48 24.77
C PHE A 180 -8.21 -15.74 26.27
N LEU A 181 -7.87 -14.78 27.13
CA LEU A 181 -8.09 -14.90 28.58
C LEU A 181 -9.56 -15.06 28.94
N LEU A 182 -10.44 -14.31 28.26
CA LEU A 182 -11.88 -14.41 28.44
C LEU A 182 -12.41 -15.79 28.02
N LEU A 183 -11.98 -16.30 26.89
CA LEU A 183 -12.32 -17.65 26.44
C LEU A 183 -11.83 -18.73 27.41
N MET A 184 -10.59 -18.62 27.90
CA MET A 184 -10.06 -19.51 28.91
C MET A 184 -10.87 -19.47 30.20
N ALA A 185 -11.17 -18.27 30.70
CA ALA A 185 -12.05 -18.12 31.88
C ALA A 185 -13.41 -18.78 31.65
N PHE A 186 -14.03 -18.58 30.48
CA PHE A 186 -15.31 -19.21 30.13
C PHE A 186 -15.23 -20.74 30.12
N VAL A 187 -14.19 -21.31 29.50
CA VAL A 187 -13.96 -22.76 29.46
C VAL A 187 -13.76 -23.35 30.84
N PHE A 188 -13.04 -22.67 31.76
CA PHE A 188 -12.84 -23.12 33.13
C PHE A 188 -14.10 -22.96 34.00
N TRP A 189 -14.91 -21.93 33.78
CA TRP A 189 -16.12 -21.67 34.58
C TRP A 189 -17.31 -22.50 34.14
N MET A 190 -17.43 -22.85 32.87
CA MET A 190 -18.57 -23.62 32.32
C MET A 190 -18.79 -24.97 33.02
N PRO A 191 -17.75 -25.84 33.21
CA PRO A 191 -17.91 -27.12 33.91
C PRO A 191 -18.33 -26.96 35.38
N PHE A 192 -17.82 -25.93 36.07
CA PHE A 192 -18.17 -25.62 37.47
C PHE A 192 -19.61 -25.18 37.61
N GLY A 193 -20.13 -24.38 36.69
CA GLY A 193 -21.54 -23.98 36.65
C GLY A 193 -22.48 -25.16 36.41
N ILE A 194 -22.16 -26.02 35.44
CA ILE A 194 -22.92 -27.23 35.13
C ILE A 194 -22.91 -28.20 36.29
N PHE A 195 -21.77 -28.43 36.96
CA PHE A 195 -21.63 -29.31 38.10
C PHE A 195 -22.51 -28.81 39.29
N ASN A 196 -22.61 -27.52 39.52
CA ASN A 196 -23.48 -26.94 40.57
C ASN A 196 -24.97 -27.07 40.28
N LEU A 197 -25.38 -26.99 38.99
CA LEU A 197 -26.76 -27.19 38.56
C LEU A 197 -27.20 -28.67 38.84
N PHE A 198 -26.31 -29.67 38.62
CA PHE A 198 -26.63 -31.07 38.95
C PHE A 198 -26.62 -31.38 40.44
N LYS A 199 -26.05 -30.51 41.27
CA LYS A 199 -26.05 -30.65 42.72
C LYS A 199 -27.27 -29.99 43.41
N MET A 200 -28.13 -29.30 42.67
CA MET A 200 -29.35 -28.74 43.30
C MET A 200 -30.24 -29.89 43.76
N PRO A 201 -30.60 -29.94 45.06
CA PRO A 201 -31.50 -30.96 45.56
C PRO A 201 -32.88 -30.82 44.92
N ALA A 202 -33.50 -31.93 44.57
CA ALA A 202 -34.79 -32.06 43.89
C ALA A 202 -35.97 -31.43 44.67
N LYS A 203 -35.69 -30.61 45.69
CA LYS A 203 -36.67 -29.88 46.50
C LYS A 203 -37.24 -28.64 45.86
N TYR A 204 -36.72 -28.25 44.67
CA TYR A 204 -37.14 -27.03 43.96
C TYR A 204 -37.66 -27.33 42.54
N ILE A 205 -37.96 -28.56 42.22
CA ILE A 205 -38.75 -29.03 41.06
C ILE A 205 -40.08 -29.56 41.60
#